data_8a6e49e13f2a1752c57724bc75639fd8
#
_entry.id   8a6e49e13f2a1752c57724bc75639fd8
#
_cell.length_a   1.000
_cell.length_b   1.000
_cell.length_c   1.000
_cell.angle_alpha   90.00
_cell.angle_beta   90.00
_cell.angle_gamma   90.00
#
_symmetry.space_group_name_H-M   'P 1'
#
loop_
_entity.id
_entity.type
_entity.pdbx_description
1 polymer ?
#
loop_
_entity_poly.entity_id
_entity_poly.type
_entity_poly.pdbx_seq_one_letter_code
_entity_poly.pdbx_strand_id
1 'polypeptide(L)'
;MSMTEALLHKRLAETPEMEPCDGVKLLYQSRFGCGHLLPPDGQLVERIRAEADELPENAALPPFTFIGNGLCRMNLAAPAVRALPPERLARMMTLTAEDVPPMQPGDERLPGFEHDLSLLRAAALAGRTLFSAAALDGYLAEYRAAGYPPASHSPRYRTAYRPAYRVISGDFAVLLPLLSAIEDRIAQGKPALAVLDGPCGSGKTTLADRLSRLYGAPV
;
A
#
# COMPACT_ATOMS: atom_id res chain seq x y z
N MET A 1 -4.18 19.77 12.30
CA MET A 1 -3.40 18.85 11.44
C MET A 1 -4.34 17.75 10.95
N SER A 2 -4.46 17.59 9.65
CA SER A 2 -5.27 16.51 9.07
C SER A 2 -4.61 15.14 9.29
N MET A 3 -5.37 14.04 9.14
CA MET A 3 -4.81 12.69 9.24
C MET A 3 -3.72 12.47 8.17
N THR A 4 -3.93 12.94 6.94
CA THR A 4 -2.93 12.86 5.85
C THR A 4 -1.66 13.63 6.20
N GLU A 5 -1.78 14.82 6.75
CA GLU A 5 -0.63 15.63 7.17
C GLU A 5 0.18 14.95 8.30
N ALA A 6 -0.50 14.39 9.31
CA ALA A 6 0.15 13.66 10.39
C ALA A 6 0.92 12.43 9.87
N LEU A 7 0.29 11.68 8.96
CA LEU A 7 0.90 10.52 8.35
C LEU A 7 2.11 10.90 7.49
N LEU A 8 1.98 11.96 6.68
CA LEU A 8 3.09 12.47 5.85
C LEU A 8 4.28 12.88 6.72
N HIS A 9 4.05 13.64 7.79
CA HIS A 9 5.11 14.03 8.71
C HIS A 9 5.81 12.84 9.36
N LYS A 10 5.04 11.83 9.77
CA LYS A 10 5.59 10.58 10.30
C LYS A 10 6.49 9.89 9.27
N ARG A 11 6.02 9.76 8.01
CA ARG A 11 6.79 9.11 6.95
C ARG A 11 8.08 9.86 6.60
N LEU A 12 8.02 11.20 6.52
CA LEU A 12 9.20 12.03 6.28
C LEU A 12 10.25 11.87 7.39
N ALA A 13 9.82 11.76 8.65
CA ALA A 13 10.72 11.52 9.77
C ALA A 13 11.35 10.12 9.76
N GLU A 14 10.58 9.09 9.37
CA GLU A 14 11.03 7.69 9.32
C GLU A 14 11.90 7.39 8.08
N THR A 15 11.75 8.16 7.02
CA THR A 15 12.45 7.96 5.73
C THR A 15 13.06 9.27 5.24
N PRO A 16 14.04 9.87 5.97
CA PRO A 16 14.60 11.17 5.61
C PRO A 16 15.30 11.19 4.24
N GLU A 17 15.80 10.04 3.74
CA GLU A 17 16.44 9.95 2.42
C GLU A 17 15.48 10.03 1.24
N MET A 18 14.21 10.41 1.47
CA MET A 18 13.26 10.67 0.39
C MET A 18 13.71 11.82 -0.50
N GLU A 19 13.55 11.63 -1.81
CA GLU A 19 13.59 12.66 -2.84
C GLU A 19 12.15 13.08 -3.25
N PRO A 20 11.94 14.16 -4.01
CA PRO A 20 10.61 14.60 -4.44
C PRO A 20 9.72 13.49 -5.00
N CYS A 21 10.27 12.64 -5.88
CA CYS A 21 9.52 11.52 -6.47
C CYS A 21 9.04 10.49 -5.44
N ASP A 22 9.77 10.27 -4.35
CA ASP A 22 9.38 9.32 -3.31
C ASP A 22 8.18 9.82 -2.49
N GLY A 23 8.18 11.13 -2.17
CA GLY A 23 7.04 11.78 -1.53
C GLY A 23 5.79 11.75 -2.42
N VAL A 24 5.96 12.07 -3.70
CA VAL A 24 4.89 11.99 -4.70
C VAL A 24 4.38 10.55 -4.85
N LYS A 25 5.27 9.54 -4.90
CA LYS A 25 4.88 8.12 -4.95
C LYS A 25 4.06 7.71 -3.74
N LEU A 26 4.44 8.13 -2.54
CA LEU A 26 3.68 7.84 -1.32
C LEU A 26 2.25 8.37 -1.43
N LEU A 27 2.10 9.63 -1.82
CA LEU A 27 0.80 10.28 -1.94
C LEU A 27 -0.02 9.72 -3.11
N TYR A 28 0.63 9.39 -4.24
CA TYR A 28 -0.01 8.72 -5.37
C TYR A 28 -0.60 7.37 -4.95
N GLN A 29 0.20 6.51 -4.29
CA GLN A 29 -0.27 5.21 -3.81
C GLN A 29 -1.39 5.35 -2.79
N SER A 30 -1.32 6.32 -1.91
CA SER A 30 -2.39 6.62 -0.95
C SER A 30 -3.71 7.01 -1.64
N ARG A 31 -3.67 7.70 -2.78
CA ARG A 31 -4.85 8.23 -3.47
C ARG A 31 -5.39 7.29 -4.54
N PHE A 32 -4.50 6.65 -5.30
CA PHE A 32 -4.83 5.88 -6.51
C PHE A 32 -4.49 4.39 -6.40
N GLY A 33 -4.07 3.93 -5.22
CA GLY A 33 -3.85 2.51 -4.94
C GLY A 33 -2.72 1.87 -5.73
N CYS A 34 -2.91 0.58 -6.03
CA CYS A 34 -1.89 -0.29 -6.61
C CYS A 34 -2.17 -0.77 -8.04
N GLY A 35 -3.27 -0.35 -8.66
CA GLY A 35 -3.69 -0.89 -9.97
C GLY A 35 -2.62 -0.80 -11.04
N HIS A 36 -1.82 0.28 -11.05
CA HIS A 36 -0.69 0.48 -11.96
C HIS A 36 0.49 -0.51 -11.73
N LEU A 37 0.49 -1.25 -10.62
CA LEU A 37 1.52 -2.25 -10.27
C LEU A 37 1.10 -3.68 -10.63
N LEU A 38 -0.14 -3.87 -11.08
CA LEU A 38 -0.60 -5.19 -11.53
C LEU A 38 -0.01 -5.47 -12.92
N PRO A 39 0.75 -6.56 -13.08
CA PRO A 39 1.31 -6.89 -14.37
C PRO A 39 0.21 -7.36 -15.34
N PRO A 40 0.25 -6.91 -16.61
CA PRO A 40 -0.79 -7.27 -17.59
C PRO A 40 -0.73 -8.74 -18.02
N ASP A 41 0.40 -9.42 -17.78
CA ASP A 41 0.67 -10.81 -18.15
C ASP A 41 0.16 -11.86 -17.14
N GLY A 42 -0.48 -11.40 -16.05
CA GLY A 42 -0.99 -12.28 -14.99
C GLY A 42 0.08 -12.89 -14.08
N GLN A 43 1.36 -12.52 -14.24
CA GLN A 43 2.48 -13.09 -13.47
C GLN A 43 2.68 -12.45 -12.08
N LEU A 44 1.63 -11.92 -11.47
CA LEU A 44 1.74 -11.24 -10.18
C LEU A 44 2.22 -12.17 -9.07
N VAL A 45 1.71 -13.41 -9.04
CA VAL A 45 2.07 -14.42 -8.03
C VAL A 45 3.56 -14.76 -8.11
N GLU A 46 4.05 -15.05 -9.32
CA GLU A 46 5.44 -15.42 -9.59
C GLU A 46 6.39 -14.28 -9.20
N ARG A 47 6.02 -13.04 -9.52
CA ARG A 47 6.80 -11.86 -9.14
C ARG A 47 6.83 -11.64 -7.63
N ILE A 48 5.72 -11.85 -6.93
CA ILE A 48 5.69 -11.76 -5.46
C ILE A 48 6.56 -12.85 -4.84
N ARG A 49 6.47 -14.09 -5.36
CA ARG A 49 7.27 -15.23 -4.88
C ARG A 49 8.76 -14.99 -5.07
N ALA A 50 9.18 -14.66 -6.29
CA ALA A 50 10.58 -14.40 -6.60
C ALA A 50 11.17 -13.29 -5.73
N GLU A 51 10.45 -12.17 -5.56
CA GLU A 51 10.90 -11.07 -4.71
C GLU A 51 10.98 -11.48 -3.23
N ALA A 52 10.00 -12.24 -2.72
CA ALA A 52 10.01 -12.70 -1.33
C ALA A 52 11.16 -13.69 -1.07
N ASP A 53 11.49 -14.55 -2.03
CA ASP A 53 12.59 -15.54 -1.92
C ASP A 53 13.97 -14.85 -1.88
N GLU A 54 14.15 -13.74 -2.58
CA GLU A 54 15.39 -12.96 -2.59
C GLU A 54 15.59 -12.09 -1.34
N LEU A 55 14.53 -11.82 -0.59
CA LEU A 55 14.59 -10.93 0.58
C LEU A 55 14.97 -11.70 1.84
N PRO A 56 15.93 -11.21 2.64
CA PRO A 56 16.12 -11.72 3.99
C PRO A 56 14.89 -11.41 4.85
N GLU A 57 14.50 -12.35 5.69
CA GLU A 57 13.47 -12.09 6.68
C GLU A 57 13.93 -10.99 7.64
N ASN A 58 13.03 -10.07 7.97
CA ASN A 58 13.31 -8.98 8.89
C ASN A 58 12.19 -8.84 9.94
N ALA A 59 12.42 -9.44 11.10
CA ALA A 59 11.49 -9.42 12.22
C ALA A 59 11.28 -8.02 12.84
N ALA A 60 12.19 -7.07 12.57
CA ALA A 60 12.05 -5.70 13.05
C ALA A 60 11.09 -4.86 12.21
N LEU A 61 10.75 -5.31 10.99
CA LEU A 61 9.80 -4.59 10.14
C LEU A 61 8.36 -4.85 10.58
N PRO A 62 7.54 -3.81 10.71
CA PRO A 62 6.11 -3.99 10.90
C PRO A 62 5.51 -4.70 9.68
N PRO A 63 4.56 -5.62 9.87
CA PRO A 63 3.96 -6.35 8.75
C PRO A 63 3.26 -5.42 7.76
N PHE A 64 2.77 -4.28 8.21
CA PHE A 64 2.18 -3.27 7.35
C PHE A 64 2.39 -1.86 7.89
N THR A 65 2.24 -0.91 6.97
CA THR A 65 2.43 0.52 7.22
C THR A 65 1.33 1.28 6.52
N PHE A 66 0.42 1.91 7.29
CA PHE A 66 -0.65 2.74 6.72
C PHE A 66 -0.07 3.93 5.96
N ILE A 67 -0.67 4.23 4.80
CA ILE A 67 -0.26 5.31 3.90
C ILE A 67 -1.38 6.34 3.65
N GLY A 68 -2.53 6.19 4.28
CA GLY A 68 -3.70 7.07 4.14
C GLY A 68 -4.79 6.48 3.24
N ASN A 69 -5.95 7.12 3.24
CA ASN A 69 -7.12 6.77 2.43
C ASN A 69 -7.51 5.27 2.51
N GLY A 70 -7.39 4.67 3.70
CA GLY A 70 -7.70 3.25 3.91
C GLY A 70 -6.70 2.26 3.31
N LEU A 71 -5.56 2.73 2.82
CA LEU A 71 -4.53 1.89 2.21
C LEU A 71 -3.31 1.71 3.11
N CYS A 72 -2.61 0.60 2.91
CA CYS A 72 -1.35 0.32 3.58
C CYS A 72 -0.33 -0.34 2.64
N ARG A 73 0.95 -0.25 3.01
CA ARG A 73 2.05 -1.03 2.44
C ARG A 73 2.25 -2.27 3.30
N MET A 74 2.12 -3.44 2.73
CA MET A 74 2.40 -4.72 3.37
C MET A 74 3.84 -5.13 3.03
N ASN A 75 4.68 -5.30 4.06
CA ASN A 75 6.11 -5.54 3.92
C ASN A 75 6.39 -7.02 3.65
N LEU A 76 6.95 -7.33 2.49
CA LEU A 76 7.24 -8.72 2.09
C LEU A 76 8.33 -9.40 2.93
N ALA A 77 9.23 -8.63 3.55
CA ALA A 77 10.27 -9.17 4.42
C ALA A 77 9.79 -9.46 5.86
N ALA A 78 8.57 -9.03 6.23
CA ALA A 78 8.04 -9.26 7.58
C ALA A 78 7.57 -10.72 7.74
N PRO A 79 7.94 -11.43 8.83
CA PRO A 79 7.61 -12.84 9.03
C PRO A 79 6.13 -13.17 8.88
N ALA A 80 5.26 -12.35 9.48
CA ALA A 80 3.81 -12.56 9.43
C ALA A 80 3.23 -12.40 8.00
N VAL A 81 3.89 -11.65 7.12
CA VAL A 81 3.50 -11.52 5.71
C VAL A 81 4.05 -12.66 4.88
N ARG A 82 5.29 -13.08 5.15
CA ARG A 82 5.91 -14.23 4.48
C ARG A 82 5.20 -15.56 4.76
N ALA A 83 4.51 -15.66 5.90
CA ALA A 83 3.68 -16.81 6.23
C ALA A 83 2.41 -16.93 5.35
N LEU A 84 2.03 -15.87 4.65
CA LEU A 84 0.89 -15.91 3.72
C LEU A 84 1.33 -16.42 2.34
N PRO A 85 0.52 -17.26 1.67
CA PRO A 85 0.81 -17.68 0.31
C PRO A 85 0.90 -16.48 -0.66
N PRO A 86 1.83 -16.47 -1.63
CA PRO A 86 1.93 -15.43 -2.66
C PRO A 86 0.61 -15.21 -3.42
N GLU A 87 -0.16 -16.25 -3.63
CA GLU A 87 -1.49 -16.23 -4.24
C GLU A 87 -2.47 -15.36 -3.43
N ARG A 88 -2.38 -15.43 -2.09
CA ARG A 88 -3.21 -14.64 -1.20
C ARG A 88 -2.84 -13.16 -1.27
N LEU A 89 -1.54 -12.86 -1.27
CA LEU A 89 -1.03 -11.49 -1.43
C LEU A 89 -1.43 -10.90 -2.80
N ALA A 90 -1.32 -11.69 -3.86
CA ALA A 90 -1.74 -11.29 -5.20
C ALA A 90 -3.25 -10.99 -5.24
N ARG A 91 -4.07 -11.84 -4.63
CA ARG A 91 -5.53 -11.63 -4.57
C ARG A 91 -5.89 -10.37 -3.78
N MET A 92 -5.23 -10.09 -2.65
CA MET A 92 -5.41 -8.83 -1.89
C MET A 92 -5.12 -7.61 -2.76
N MET A 93 -4.03 -7.63 -3.55
CA MET A 93 -3.70 -6.54 -4.47
C MET A 93 -4.76 -6.37 -5.55
N THR A 94 -5.22 -7.46 -6.16
CA THR A 94 -6.25 -7.42 -7.19
C THR A 94 -7.55 -6.82 -6.66
N LEU A 95 -8.02 -7.30 -5.50
CA LEU A 95 -9.22 -6.76 -4.85
C LEU A 95 -9.05 -5.28 -4.48
N THR A 96 -7.86 -4.90 -4.01
CA THR A 96 -7.58 -3.48 -3.72
C THR A 96 -7.64 -2.62 -4.98
N ALA A 97 -7.13 -3.11 -6.11
CA ALA A 97 -7.15 -2.38 -7.37
C ALA A 97 -8.58 -2.31 -7.99
N GLU A 98 -9.42 -3.31 -7.73
CA GLU A 98 -10.86 -3.27 -8.07
C GLU A 98 -11.59 -2.19 -7.25
N ASP A 99 -11.32 -2.11 -5.94
CA ASP A 99 -11.95 -1.14 -5.03
C ASP A 99 -11.38 0.28 -5.18
N VAL A 100 -10.10 0.41 -5.55
CA VAL A 100 -9.40 1.68 -5.77
C VAL A 100 -8.73 1.64 -7.15
N PRO A 101 -9.47 1.94 -8.22
CA PRO A 101 -8.95 1.88 -9.57
C PRO A 101 -7.79 2.86 -9.80
N PRO A 102 -6.87 2.56 -10.73
CA PRO A 102 -5.77 3.46 -11.07
C PRO A 102 -6.29 4.79 -11.60
N MET A 103 -5.45 5.82 -11.49
CA MET A 103 -5.78 7.17 -11.96
C MET A 103 -6.08 7.17 -13.45
N GLN A 104 -7.12 7.91 -13.84
CA GLN A 104 -7.57 8.10 -15.21
C GLN A 104 -7.58 9.59 -15.56
N PRO A 105 -7.51 9.97 -16.83
CA PRO A 105 -7.74 11.35 -17.25
C PRO A 105 -9.09 11.88 -16.75
N GLY A 106 -9.08 13.03 -16.06
CA GLY A 106 -10.29 13.61 -15.48
C GLY A 106 -10.75 12.98 -14.16
N ASP A 107 -9.88 12.24 -13.49
CA ASP A 107 -10.19 11.59 -12.20
C ASP A 107 -10.64 12.60 -11.14
N GLU A 108 -11.80 12.36 -10.56
CA GLU A 108 -12.39 13.22 -9.51
C GLU A 108 -11.55 13.31 -8.23
N ARG A 109 -10.62 12.37 -8.02
CA ARG A 109 -9.69 12.37 -6.89
C ARG A 109 -8.50 13.30 -7.07
N LEU A 110 -8.28 13.84 -8.28
CA LEU A 110 -7.12 14.68 -8.62
C LEU A 110 -7.04 15.96 -7.76
N PRO A 111 -8.14 16.72 -7.49
CA PRO A 111 -8.07 17.86 -6.58
C PRO A 111 -7.60 17.50 -5.17
N GLY A 112 -8.00 16.34 -4.65
CA GLY A 112 -7.52 15.81 -3.37
C GLY A 112 -6.05 15.44 -3.41
N PHE A 113 -5.57 14.89 -4.51
CA PHE A 113 -4.14 14.59 -4.70
C PHE A 113 -3.30 15.88 -4.78
N GLU A 114 -3.76 16.91 -5.50
CA GLU A 114 -3.09 18.21 -5.55
C GLU A 114 -3.05 18.88 -4.17
N HIS A 115 -4.10 18.72 -3.37
CA HIS A 115 -4.05 19.16 -1.97
C HIS A 115 -2.96 18.40 -1.18
N ASP A 116 -2.87 17.09 -1.32
CA ASP A 116 -1.83 16.28 -0.66
C ASP A 116 -0.42 16.70 -1.10
N LEU A 117 -0.21 17.02 -2.39
CA LEU A 117 1.05 17.58 -2.91
C LEU A 117 1.37 18.94 -2.29
N SER A 118 0.36 19.77 -2.03
CA SER A 118 0.55 21.05 -1.33
C SER A 118 1.01 20.88 0.12
N LEU A 119 0.56 19.83 0.82
CA LEU A 119 1.04 19.47 2.16
C LEU A 119 2.50 19.02 2.14
N LEU A 120 2.91 18.25 1.12
CA LEU A 120 4.31 17.87 0.93
C LEU A 120 5.19 19.10 0.69
N ARG A 121 4.72 20.04 -0.13
CA ARG A 121 5.39 21.32 -0.36
C ARG A 121 5.53 22.16 0.93
N ALA A 122 4.47 22.22 1.72
CA ALA A 122 4.50 22.91 3.02
C ALA A 122 5.50 22.27 3.99
N ALA A 123 5.63 20.95 3.99
CA ALA A 123 6.64 20.24 4.77
C ALA A 123 8.07 20.58 4.31
N ALA A 124 8.30 20.69 3.00
CA ALA A 124 9.60 21.10 2.44
C ALA A 124 9.95 22.55 2.81
N LEU A 125 8.99 23.48 2.74
CA LEU A 125 9.18 24.86 3.18
C LEU A 125 9.48 24.96 4.68
N ALA A 126 8.92 24.07 5.48
CA ALA A 126 9.17 24.00 6.92
C ALA A 126 10.48 23.26 7.29
N GLY A 127 11.30 22.87 6.31
CA GLY A 127 12.56 22.16 6.52
C GLY A 127 12.41 20.74 7.07
N ARG A 128 11.26 20.08 6.81
CA ARG A 128 10.97 18.72 7.26
C ARG A 128 11.36 17.64 6.24
N THR A 129 12.01 18.03 5.15
CA THR A 129 12.53 17.17 4.09
C THR A 129 13.99 17.50 3.83
N LEU A 130 14.77 16.54 3.30
CA LEU A 130 16.12 16.82 2.82
C LEU A 130 16.13 17.53 1.46
N PHE A 131 15.04 17.45 0.69
CA PHE A 131 14.88 18.21 -0.54
C PHE A 131 14.25 19.60 -0.27
N SER A 132 14.62 20.57 -1.08
CA SER A 132 14.06 21.92 -0.98
C SER A 132 12.68 22.02 -1.64
N ALA A 133 11.90 23.01 -1.25
CA ALA A 133 10.63 23.30 -1.93
C ALA A 133 10.84 23.63 -3.43
N ALA A 134 11.94 24.30 -3.79
CA ALA A 134 12.26 24.59 -5.20
C ALA A 134 12.53 23.30 -6.01
N ALA A 135 13.24 22.33 -5.43
CA ALA A 135 13.46 21.02 -6.07
C ALA A 135 12.13 20.27 -6.28
N LEU A 136 11.24 20.33 -5.29
CA LEU A 136 9.90 19.75 -5.41
C LEU A 136 9.07 20.48 -6.47
N ASP A 137 9.08 21.81 -6.50
CA ASP A 137 8.33 22.61 -7.46
C ASP A 137 8.77 22.29 -8.91
N GLY A 138 10.09 22.13 -9.15
CA GLY A 138 10.62 21.72 -10.45
C GLY A 138 10.13 20.32 -10.84
N TYR A 139 10.24 19.34 -9.95
CA TYR A 139 9.71 17.99 -10.18
C TYR A 139 8.20 18.01 -10.47
N LEU A 140 7.42 18.74 -9.68
CA LEU A 140 5.96 18.79 -9.85
C LEU A 140 5.53 19.47 -11.15
N ALA A 141 6.29 20.42 -11.67
CA ALA A 141 6.00 21.04 -12.97
C ALA A 141 6.07 20.02 -14.11
N GLU A 142 7.14 19.21 -14.14
CA GLU A 142 7.32 18.14 -15.11
C GLU A 142 6.28 17.01 -14.91
N TYR A 143 6.03 16.63 -13.66
CA TYR A 143 5.08 15.59 -13.30
C TYR A 143 3.65 15.91 -13.73
N ARG A 144 3.22 17.17 -13.54
CA ARG A 144 1.91 17.68 -14.01
C ARG A 144 1.84 17.71 -15.53
N ALA A 145 2.88 18.20 -16.18
CA ALA A 145 2.96 18.23 -17.65
C ALA A 145 2.89 16.84 -18.27
N ALA A 146 3.40 15.82 -17.58
CA ALA A 146 3.32 14.42 -17.97
C ALA A 146 1.96 13.75 -17.66
N GLY A 147 1.00 14.47 -17.06
CA GLY A 147 -0.34 13.95 -16.75
C GLY A 147 -0.39 13.03 -15.53
N TYR A 148 0.45 13.26 -14.53
CA TYR A 148 0.50 12.53 -13.25
C TYR A 148 0.74 11.02 -13.39
N PRO A 149 1.79 10.58 -14.06
CA PRO A 149 2.07 9.15 -14.20
C PRO A 149 2.41 8.52 -12.85
N PRO A 150 2.28 7.18 -12.70
CA PRO A 150 2.76 6.49 -11.52
C PRO A 150 4.23 6.77 -11.24
N ALA A 151 4.56 7.28 -10.05
CA ALA A 151 5.92 7.60 -9.67
C ALA A 151 6.71 6.37 -9.20
N SER A 152 8.01 6.33 -9.48
CA SER A 152 8.94 5.31 -9.00
C SER A 152 9.78 5.82 -7.82
N HIS A 153 10.30 4.90 -6.99
CA HIS A 153 11.29 5.28 -5.98
C HIS A 153 12.60 5.74 -6.61
N SER A 154 13.20 6.75 -6.00
CA SER A 154 14.54 7.22 -6.35
C SER A 154 15.60 6.15 -6.10
N PRO A 155 16.75 6.20 -6.80
CA PRO A 155 17.90 5.34 -6.50
C PRO A 155 18.38 5.48 -5.06
N ARG A 156 18.37 6.71 -4.52
CA ARG A 156 18.75 7.02 -3.15
C ARG A 156 17.85 6.31 -2.14
N TYR A 157 16.53 6.42 -2.30
CA TYR A 157 15.56 5.74 -1.45
C TYR A 157 15.70 4.21 -1.51
N ARG A 158 15.87 3.67 -2.72
CA ARG A 158 16.07 2.22 -2.91
C ARG A 158 17.31 1.69 -2.20
N THR A 159 18.42 2.44 -2.26
CA THR A 159 19.66 2.08 -1.58
C THR A 159 19.51 2.14 -0.06
N ALA A 160 18.88 3.20 0.45
CA ALA A 160 18.74 3.40 1.90
C ALA A 160 17.75 2.43 2.55
N TYR A 161 16.61 2.17 1.91
CA TYR A 161 15.49 1.46 2.56
C TYR A 161 15.16 0.11 1.96
N ARG A 162 15.68 -0.25 0.78
CA ARG A 162 15.41 -1.51 0.07
C ARG A 162 13.91 -1.86 0.10
N PRO A 163 13.03 -0.97 -0.40
CA PRO A 163 11.59 -1.10 -0.23
C PRO A 163 11.06 -2.35 -0.94
N ALA A 164 10.55 -3.29 -0.17
CA ALA A 164 9.90 -4.50 -0.65
C ALA A 164 8.52 -4.61 -0.01
N TYR A 165 7.50 -4.09 -0.69
CA TYR A 165 6.13 -4.06 -0.17
C TYR A 165 5.10 -4.16 -1.28
N ARG A 166 3.88 -4.50 -0.87
CA ARG A 166 2.67 -4.41 -1.71
C ARG A 166 1.67 -3.46 -1.10
N VAL A 167 1.02 -2.64 -1.95
CA VAL A 167 -0.06 -1.76 -1.52
C VAL A 167 -1.36 -2.54 -1.54
N ILE A 168 -2.05 -2.56 -0.40
CA ILE A 168 -3.33 -3.25 -0.22
C ILE A 168 -4.29 -2.39 0.60
N SER A 169 -5.58 -2.77 0.62
CA SER A 169 -6.55 -2.21 1.56
C SER A 169 -6.11 -2.47 3.01
N GLY A 170 -6.24 -1.46 3.86
CA GLY A 170 -5.98 -1.56 5.29
C GLY A 170 -6.87 -2.59 6.00
N ASP A 171 -8.03 -2.91 5.44
CA ASP A 171 -8.91 -3.95 5.95
C ASP A 171 -8.21 -5.32 6.00
N PHE A 172 -7.43 -5.65 4.95
CA PHE A 172 -6.64 -6.89 4.96
C PHE A 172 -5.53 -6.87 6.02
N ALA A 173 -4.93 -5.70 6.25
CA ALA A 173 -3.89 -5.56 7.26
C ALA A 173 -4.39 -5.84 8.68
N VAL A 174 -5.57 -5.31 9.04
CA VAL A 174 -6.16 -5.56 10.37
C VAL A 174 -6.65 -7.00 10.54
N LEU A 175 -6.91 -7.70 9.44
CA LEU A 175 -7.31 -9.10 9.43
C LEU A 175 -6.13 -10.09 9.46
N LEU A 176 -4.90 -9.62 9.40
CA LEU A 176 -3.73 -10.50 9.29
C LEU A 176 -3.71 -11.69 10.27
N PRO A 177 -4.04 -11.53 11.57
CA PRO A 177 -4.11 -12.67 12.49
C PRO A 177 -5.16 -13.73 12.10
N LEU A 178 -6.33 -13.29 11.64
CA LEU A 178 -7.38 -14.18 11.15
C LEU A 178 -6.95 -14.90 9.87
N LEU A 179 -6.35 -14.17 8.94
CA LEU A 179 -5.85 -14.73 7.67
C LEU A 179 -4.78 -15.78 7.93
N SER A 180 -3.83 -15.51 8.82
CA SER A 180 -2.82 -16.52 9.22
C SER A 180 -3.46 -17.79 9.77
N ALA A 181 -4.45 -17.64 10.66
CA ALA A 181 -5.13 -18.82 11.23
C ALA A 181 -5.92 -19.62 10.18
N ILE A 182 -6.51 -18.96 9.17
CA ILE A 182 -7.19 -19.64 8.06
C ILE A 182 -6.16 -20.37 7.18
N GLU A 183 -5.06 -19.72 6.81
CA GLU A 183 -4.00 -20.34 5.98
C GLU A 183 -3.35 -21.54 6.70
N ASP A 184 -3.12 -21.47 8.00
CA ASP A 184 -2.61 -22.60 8.79
C ASP A 184 -3.54 -23.82 8.73
N ARG A 185 -4.85 -23.61 8.76
CA ARG A 185 -5.82 -24.71 8.62
C ARG A 185 -5.82 -25.28 7.21
N ILE A 186 -5.79 -24.41 6.20
CA ILE A 186 -5.73 -24.83 4.79
C ILE A 186 -4.46 -25.65 4.53
N ALA A 187 -3.31 -25.19 5.02
CA ALA A 187 -2.03 -25.89 4.89
C ALA A 187 -2.04 -27.29 5.56
N GLN A 188 -2.85 -27.49 6.61
CA GLN A 188 -3.06 -28.78 7.28
C GLN A 188 -4.11 -29.66 6.56
N GLY A 189 -4.66 -29.24 5.43
CA GLY A 189 -5.74 -29.95 4.74
C GLY A 189 -7.06 -29.98 5.53
N LYS A 190 -7.26 -29.05 6.48
CA LYS A 190 -8.45 -28.99 7.31
C LYS A 190 -9.43 -27.92 6.80
N PRO A 191 -10.75 -28.15 6.91
CA PRO A 191 -11.72 -27.10 6.60
C PRO A 191 -11.55 -25.91 7.54
N ALA A 192 -11.70 -24.70 7.01
CA ALA A 192 -11.72 -23.47 7.77
C ALA A 192 -13.14 -22.89 7.76
N LEU A 193 -13.69 -22.65 8.95
CA LEU A 193 -14.95 -21.94 9.15
C LEU A 193 -14.64 -20.68 9.96
N ALA A 194 -14.89 -19.52 9.38
CA ALA A 194 -14.79 -18.24 10.07
C ALA A 194 -16.20 -17.75 10.45
N VAL A 195 -16.42 -17.53 11.75
CA VAL A 195 -17.68 -17.00 12.27
C VAL A 195 -17.44 -15.55 12.70
N LEU A 196 -18.26 -14.63 12.16
CA LEU A 196 -18.20 -13.21 12.48
C LEU A 196 -19.39 -12.85 13.38
N ASP A 197 -19.10 -12.47 14.62
CA ASP A 197 -20.09 -12.02 15.58
C ASP A 197 -19.86 -10.55 15.98
N GLY A 198 -20.90 -9.88 16.45
CA GLY A 198 -20.86 -8.49 16.89
C GLY A 198 -22.20 -7.78 16.75
N PRO A 199 -22.34 -6.54 17.28
CA PRO A 199 -23.59 -5.79 17.25
C PRO A 199 -24.03 -5.42 15.82
N CYS A 200 -25.27 -5.00 15.68
CA CYS A 200 -25.82 -4.51 14.41
C CYS A 200 -25.00 -3.30 13.95
N GLY A 201 -24.73 -3.20 12.63
CA GLY A 201 -23.95 -2.10 12.05
C GLY A 201 -22.44 -2.19 12.26
N SER A 202 -21.89 -3.28 12.85
CA SER A 202 -20.44 -3.44 13.09
C SER A 202 -19.62 -3.85 11.86
N GLY A 203 -20.22 -3.91 10.66
CA GLY A 203 -19.50 -4.24 9.42
C GLY A 203 -19.30 -5.73 9.15
N LYS A 204 -19.99 -6.64 9.90
CA LYS A 204 -19.85 -8.10 9.70
C LYS A 204 -20.07 -8.55 8.24
N THR A 205 -21.15 -8.07 7.63
CA THR A 205 -21.49 -8.42 6.24
C THR A 205 -20.42 -7.95 5.26
N THR A 206 -19.90 -6.73 5.42
CA THR A 206 -18.81 -6.19 4.62
C THR A 206 -17.54 -7.03 4.76
N LEU A 207 -17.23 -7.45 6.00
CA LEU A 207 -16.08 -8.29 6.30
C LEU A 207 -16.26 -9.70 5.72
N ALA A 208 -17.46 -10.29 5.86
CA ALA A 208 -17.79 -11.60 5.29
C ALA A 208 -17.63 -11.59 3.75
N ASP A 209 -18.18 -10.57 3.07
CA ASP A 209 -18.01 -10.39 1.63
C ASP A 209 -16.52 -10.26 1.25
N ARG A 210 -15.74 -9.49 2.01
CA ARG A 210 -14.30 -9.33 1.77
C ARG A 210 -13.55 -10.65 1.89
N LEU A 211 -13.84 -11.45 2.90
CA LEU A 211 -13.25 -12.78 3.07
C LEU A 211 -13.71 -13.74 1.97
N SER A 212 -15.00 -13.72 1.63
CA SER A 212 -15.55 -14.50 0.51
C SER A 212 -14.82 -14.20 -0.80
N ARG A 213 -14.68 -12.94 -1.16
CA ARG A 213 -13.95 -12.51 -2.37
C ARG A 213 -12.46 -12.91 -2.32
N LEU A 214 -11.85 -12.87 -1.12
CA LEU A 214 -10.43 -13.20 -0.94
C LEU A 214 -10.16 -14.70 -1.10
N TYR A 215 -11.06 -15.55 -0.58
CA TYR A 215 -10.90 -17.01 -0.57
C TYR A 215 -11.69 -17.74 -1.66
N GLY A 216 -12.57 -17.04 -2.38
CA GLY A 216 -13.51 -17.67 -3.32
C GLY A 216 -14.51 -18.58 -2.60
N ALA A 217 -14.78 -18.31 -1.32
CA ALA A 217 -15.65 -19.13 -0.47
C ALA A 217 -17.04 -18.51 -0.33
N PRO A 218 -18.10 -19.31 -0.16
CA PRO A 218 -19.44 -18.79 0.09
C PRO A 218 -19.52 -18.10 1.47
N VAL A 219 -20.43 -17.13 1.59
CA VAL A 219 -20.85 -16.48 2.86
C VAL A 219 -22.10 -17.15 3.36
#